data_71a87321c9108143345f53af5481f66d
#
_entry.id   71a87321c9108143345f53af5481f66d
#
_cell.length_a   1.000
_cell.length_b   1.000
_cell.length_c   1.000
_cell.angle_alpha   90.00
_cell.angle_beta   90.00
_cell.angle_gamma   90.00
#
_symmetry.space_group_name_H-M   'P 1'
#
loop_
_entity.id
_entity.type
_entity.pdbx_description
1 polymer ?
#
loop_
_entity_poly.entity_id
_entity_poly.type
_entity_poly.pdbx_seq_one_letter_code
_entity_poly.pdbx_strand_id
1 'polypeptide(L)'
;MAAIIENPTLPVAPASAERQQIRFNYTGTDVLDNEVSFYIWATDEVAAVTALERAKITVEDIRAQSQRLTRRRKRISREQLGNFAIQLSERTRASEQIRQAVGDIARATNNRLLREALFDVNAELKREGAHAADAFRKRPDVFPDAFCHIMQVSMKSGDPSDMLKEYGETQLRTAENISRLKGALYYPAVIMALASIVICVLTFFILPAMESMYSALLEATGGQLPFLTRMLLGFSRFLVSLPGIVSLALFTGLMIYAVKWLKGPTGSELIARKSLHWPIVGKLLRDFHAAYTVHLIAILASVVKPNEFLKEAAAASLNIIYREKLEAIRESFRKGGLDLTTAFAPYAFLFGDEFQPALATGEKTGRLDTQLGNYAKLLDRRVQESISTMSKLVEPLTLVVAGLVIGMIVVAAYLPLFTLVGELANKK
;
A
#
# COMPACT_ATOMS: atom_id res chain seq x y z
N MET A 1 25.13 13.62 29.33
CA MET A 1 24.13 13.58 30.38
C MET A 1 23.19 14.74 30.10
N ALA A 2 22.21 14.54 29.19
CA ALA A 2 21.30 15.61 28.76
C ALA A 2 20.13 15.69 29.74
N ALA A 3 20.00 16.84 30.38
CA ALA A 3 18.93 17.13 31.31
C ALA A 3 17.59 17.22 30.57
N ILE A 4 16.62 16.43 31.02
CA ILE A 4 15.23 16.45 30.56
C ILE A 4 14.59 17.71 31.09
N ILE A 5 14.38 18.70 30.21
CA ILE A 5 13.60 19.90 30.56
C ILE A 5 12.13 19.56 30.34
N GLU A 6 11.34 19.53 31.43
CA GLU A 6 9.89 19.47 31.39
C GLU A 6 9.36 20.68 30.62
N ASN A 7 8.51 20.42 29.65
CA ASN A 7 7.88 21.38 28.75
C ASN A 7 7.09 22.42 29.59
N PRO A 8 7.36 23.74 29.51
CA PRO A 8 6.56 24.72 30.23
C PRO A 8 5.12 24.68 29.70
N THR A 9 4.16 24.68 30.62
CA THR A 9 2.72 24.68 30.35
C THR A 9 2.34 25.94 29.59
N LEU A 10 2.22 25.82 28.26
CA LEU A 10 1.71 26.90 27.43
C LEU A 10 0.22 27.11 27.71
N PRO A 11 -0.28 28.35 27.82
CA PRO A 11 -1.68 28.65 28.11
C PRO A 11 -2.58 28.14 26.98
N VAL A 12 -3.55 27.27 27.33
CA VAL A 12 -4.61 26.82 26.43
C VAL A 12 -5.52 28.00 26.13
N ALA A 13 -5.63 28.39 24.87
CA ALA A 13 -6.56 29.44 24.43
C ALA A 13 -8.02 29.01 24.64
N PRO A 14 -8.94 29.92 25.04
CA PRO A 14 -10.34 29.57 25.26
C PRO A 14 -11.03 29.20 23.95
N ALA A 15 -11.95 28.26 24.03
CA ALA A 15 -12.70 27.63 22.93
C ALA A 15 -13.78 28.59 22.38
N SER A 16 -13.39 29.69 21.75
CA SER A 16 -14.33 30.55 21.02
C SER A 16 -13.57 31.45 20.07
N ALA A 17 -13.21 30.94 18.94
CA ALA A 17 -13.06 31.59 17.62
C ALA A 17 -12.27 30.61 16.72
N GLU A 18 -12.91 30.04 15.73
CA GLU A 18 -12.27 29.34 14.61
C GLU A 18 -11.47 30.35 13.76
N ARG A 19 -10.36 30.84 14.26
CA ARG A 19 -9.32 31.43 13.44
C ARG A 19 -8.39 30.31 12.99
N GLN A 20 -8.18 30.20 11.68
CA GLN A 20 -7.24 29.25 11.10
C GLN A 20 -5.85 29.44 11.75
N GLN A 21 -5.48 28.56 12.65
CA GLN A 21 -4.15 28.57 13.24
C GLN A 21 -3.15 28.00 12.24
N ILE A 22 -2.06 28.72 12.02
CA ILE A 22 -0.94 28.33 11.16
C ILE A 22 0.14 27.74 12.07
N ARG A 23 0.77 26.67 11.61
CA ARG A 23 1.90 26.06 12.33
C ARG A 23 3.18 26.80 11.97
N PHE A 24 3.88 27.28 12.99
CA PHE A 24 5.21 27.89 12.86
C PHE A 24 6.25 26.95 13.44
N ASN A 25 7.29 26.61 12.67
CA ASN A 25 8.47 25.95 13.19
C ASN A 25 9.44 27.03 13.66
N TYR A 26 10.03 26.87 14.85
CA TYR A 26 10.99 27.80 15.40
C TYR A 26 12.24 27.09 15.87
N THR A 27 13.35 27.81 15.82
CA THR A 27 14.60 27.51 16.51
C THR A 27 14.92 28.67 17.43
N GLY A 28 15.41 28.36 18.62
CA GLY A 28 15.74 29.38 19.60
C GLY A 28 16.45 28.80 20.80
N THR A 29 16.79 29.63 21.77
CA THR A 29 17.54 29.27 22.97
C THR A 29 16.67 29.40 24.20
N ASP A 30 16.71 28.44 25.11
CA ASP A 30 16.02 28.45 26.40
C ASP A 30 16.86 29.24 27.42
N VAL A 31 16.28 29.56 28.56
CA VAL A 31 16.90 30.31 29.71
C VAL A 31 18.23 29.64 30.18
N LEU A 32 18.45 28.39 29.88
CA LEU A 32 19.65 27.62 30.20
C LEU A 32 20.63 27.53 29.04
N ASP A 33 20.47 28.36 28.00
CA ASP A 33 21.34 28.42 26.81
C ASP A 33 21.36 27.12 25.98
N ASN A 34 20.28 26.30 26.09
CA ASN A 34 20.11 25.11 25.27
C ASN A 34 19.39 25.45 23.98
N GLU A 35 19.89 24.99 22.85
CA GLU A 35 19.22 25.13 21.55
C GLU A 35 17.94 24.28 21.51
N VAL A 36 16.78 24.92 21.29
CA VAL A 36 15.47 24.29 21.24
C VAL A 36 14.88 24.50 19.85
N SER A 37 14.55 23.40 19.19
CA SER A 37 13.87 23.43 17.88
C SER A 37 12.53 22.68 17.98
N PHE A 38 11.40 23.43 17.81
CA PHE A 38 10.06 22.85 17.93
C PHE A 38 9.05 23.60 17.06
N TYR A 39 7.74 23.38 17.28
CA TYR A 39 6.70 24.10 16.56
C TYR A 39 5.63 24.68 17.52
N ILE A 40 5.00 25.77 17.08
CA ILE A 40 3.88 26.40 17.79
C ILE A 40 2.72 26.67 16.83
N TRP A 41 1.50 26.59 17.32
CA TRP A 41 0.30 26.98 16.58
C TRP A 41 -0.09 28.42 16.94
N ALA A 42 -0.15 29.29 15.96
CA ALA A 42 -0.53 30.71 16.15
C ALA A 42 -1.35 31.22 14.96
N THR A 43 -2.05 32.32 15.14
CA THR A 43 -2.82 32.95 14.07
C THR A 43 -1.92 33.66 13.06
N ASP A 44 -0.80 34.19 13.53
CA ASP A 44 0.22 34.87 12.73
C ASP A 44 1.60 34.69 13.39
N GLU A 45 2.65 35.17 12.71
CA GLU A 45 4.03 35.08 13.16
C GLU A 45 4.27 35.89 14.44
N VAL A 46 3.62 37.07 14.57
CA VAL A 46 3.76 37.93 15.74
C VAL A 46 3.16 37.28 16.99
N ALA A 47 2.01 36.61 16.84
CA ALA A 47 1.39 35.84 17.92
C ALA A 47 2.25 34.63 18.33
N ALA A 48 2.92 33.98 17.37
CA ALA A 48 3.84 32.89 17.64
C ALA A 48 5.06 33.35 18.44
N VAL A 49 5.71 34.42 18.01
CA VAL A 49 6.88 35.02 18.70
C VAL A 49 6.50 35.46 20.10
N THR A 50 5.39 36.20 20.26
CA THR A 50 4.92 36.66 21.58
C THR A 50 4.65 35.49 22.54
N ALA A 51 4.12 34.38 22.02
CA ALA A 51 3.86 33.20 22.85
C ALA A 51 5.16 32.50 23.27
N LEU A 52 6.19 32.47 22.41
CA LEU A 52 7.51 31.93 22.69
C LEU A 52 8.31 32.79 23.68
N GLU A 53 8.25 34.10 23.54
CA GLU A 53 8.85 35.06 24.49
C GLU A 53 8.23 34.94 25.88
N ARG A 54 6.90 34.77 26.00
CA ARG A 54 6.22 34.47 27.27
C ARG A 54 6.71 33.14 27.90
N ALA A 55 7.08 32.17 27.06
CA ALA A 55 7.69 30.94 27.49
C ALA A 55 9.19 31.05 27.78
N LYS A 56 9.75 32.30 27.72
CA LYS A 56 11.18 32.61 27.93
C LYS A 56 12.11 31.87 26.96
N ILE A 57 11.67 31.71 25.72
CA ILE A 57 12.47 31.14 24.62
C ILE A 57 12.84 32.33 23.71
N THR A 58 14.13 32.57 23.55
CA THR A 58 14.67 33.52 22.58
C THR A 58 14.63 32.91 21.20
N VAL A 59 13.82 33.46 20.29
CA VAL A 59 13.62 32.90 18.94
C VAL A 59 14.74 33.41 18.03
N GLU A 60 15.48 32.50 17.40
CA GLU A 60 16.51 32.80 16.40
C GLU A 60 15.97 32.75 14.98
N ASP A 61 15.14 31.74 14.67
CA ASP A 61 14.48 31.61 13.37
C ASP A 61 13.06 31.09 13.58
N ILE A 62 12.10 31.70 12.87
CA ILE A 62 10.71 31.26 12.86
C ILE A 62 10.20 31.25 11.42
N ARG A 63 9.62 30.13 11.02
CA ARG A 63 9.08 29.98 9.67
C ARG A 63 7.68 29.42 9.71
N ALA A 64 6.76 30.16 9.09
CA ALA A 64 5.43 29.67 8.83
C ALA A 64 5.54 28.40 7.95
N GLN A 65 5.01 27.30 8.43
CA GLN A 65 4.83 26.15 7.59
C GLN A 65 3.69 26.44 6.62
N SER A 66 4.03 27.02 5.46
CA SER A 66 3.07 27.24 4.38
C SER A 66 2.32 25.93 4.15
N GLN A 67 0.99 25.98 4.32
CA GLN A 67 0.10 24.92 3.83
C GLN A 67 0.19 24.92 2.30
N ARG A 68 1.27 24.38 1.74
CA ARG A 68 1.24 23.90 0.36
C ARG A 68 0.29 22.71 0.37
N LEU A 69 -0.98 23.04 0.22
CA LEU A 69 -2.02 22.13 -0.24
C LEU A 69 -1.43 21.33 -1.40
N THR A 70 -1.47 19.99 -1.28
CA THR A 70 -1.06 19.02 -2.30
C THR A 70 0.39 18.51 -2.28
N ARG A 71 1.07 18.40 -1.16
CA ARG A 71 2.02 17.31 -1.05
C ARG A 71 1.25 16.06 -0.60
N ARG A 72 1.04 15.11 -1.54
CA ARG A 72 0.51 13.77 -1.32
C ARG A 72 1.11 13.26 0.00
N ARG A 73 0.35 13.32 1.10
CA ARG A 73 0.82 12.90 2.42
C ARG A 73 1.27 11.46 2.28
N LYS A 74 2.59 11.21 2.35
CA LYS A 74 3.12 9.85 2.34
C LYS A 74 2.53 9.17 3.57
N ARG A 75 1.62 8.22 3.36
CA ARG A 75 1.14 7.36 4.44
C ARG A 75 2.35 6.58 4.99
N ILE A 76 2.35 6.31 6.29
CA ILE A 76 3.35 5.43 6.88
C ILE A 76 3.23 4.02 6.26
N SER A 77 4.33 3.29 6.22
CA SER A 77 4.29 1.90 5.75
C SER A 77 3.62 1.00 6.78
N ARG A 78 3.04 -0.12 6.32
CA ARG A 78 2.48 -1.15 7.22
C ARG A 78 3.53 -1.69 8.18
N GLU A 79 4.76 -1.83 7.72
CA GLU A 79 5.89 -2.23 8.54
C GLU A 79 6.14 -1.26 9.71
N GLN A 80 6.12 0.05 9.44
CA GLN A 80 6.27 1.07 10.47
C GLN A 80 5.11 1.06 11.48
N LEU A 81 3.88 0.87 11.00
CA LEU A 81 2.71 0.73 11.86
C LEU A 81 2.79 -0.54 12.70
N GLY A 82 3.20 -1.66 12.11
CA GLY A 82 3.38 -2.94 12.80
C GLY A 82 4.43 -2.85 13.90
N ASN A 83 5.61 -2.30 13.59
CA ASN A 83 6.68 -2.08 14.56
C ASN A 83 6.24 -1.15 15.69
N PHE A 84 5.50 -0.08 15.38
CA PHE A 84 4.92 0.80 16.39
C PHE A 84 3.96 0.05 17.32
N ALA A 85 3.04 -0.75 16.77
CA ALA A 85 2.07 -1.49 17.56
C ALA A 85 2.76 -2.52 18.49
N ILE A 86 3.81 -3.21 18.02
CA ILE A 86 4.61 -4.14 18.82
C ILE A 86 5.35 -3.39 19.94
N GLN A 87 6.04 -2.29 19.63
CA GLN A 87 6.73 -1.50 20.66
C GLN A 87 5.75 -0.96 21.71
N LEU A 88 4.57 -0.51 21.30
CA LEU A 88 3.55 -0.05 22.22
C LEU A 88 3.05 -1.20 23.11
N SER A 89 2.84 -2.39 22.55
CA SER A 89 2.50 -3.62 23.26
C SER A 89 3.53 -3.97 24.35
N GLU A 90 4.81 -4.00 23.99
CA GLU A 90 5.90 -4.35 24.90
C GLU A 90 5.98 -3.40 26.10
N ARG A 91 5.84 -2.09 25.86
CA ARG A 91 5.84 -1.08 26.93
C ARG A 91 4.60 -1.18 27.81
N THR A 92 3.43 -1.39 27.22
CA THR A 92 2.18 -1.56 27.97
C THR A 92 2.22 -2.83 28.83
N ARG A 93 2.83 -3.91 28.31
CA ARG A 93 3.07 -5.15 29.08
C ARG A 93 3.98 -4.92 30.29
N ALA A 94 4.94 -4.01 30.18
CA ALA A 94 5.79 -3.59 31.30
C ALA A 94 5.07 -2.65 32.30
N SER A 95 3.73 -2.56 32.23
CA SER A 95 2.89 -1.69 33.05
C SER A 95 3.13 -0.20 32.90
N GLU A 96 3.73 0.20 31.77
CA GLU A 96 3.93 1.60 31.42
C GLU A 96 2.59 2.22 30.95
N GLN A 97 2.31 3.43 31.38
CA GLN A 97 1.12 4.13 30.92
C GLN A 97 1.21 4.41 29.43
N ILE A 98 0.12 4.19 28.67
CA ILE A 98 0.08 4.38 27.20
C ILE A 98 0.59 5.77 26.79
N ARG A 99 0.26 6.81 27.57
CA ARG A 99 0.75 8.17 27.31
C ARG A 99 2.27 8.26 27.35
N GLN A 100 2.90 7.65 28.34
CA GLN A 100 4.35 7.64 28.50
C GLN A 100 4.98 6.82 27.37
N ALA A 101 4.48 5.62 27.12
CA ALA A 101 4.91 4.73 26.04
C ALA A 101 4.87 5.43 24.68
N VAL A 102 3.76 6.10 24.34
CA VAL A 102 3.63 6.87 23.08
C VAL A 102 4.65 8.00 23.01
N GLY A 103 4.87 8.72 24.11
CA GLY A 103 5.87 9.80 24.18
C GLY A 103 7.30 9.30 23.95
N ASP A 104 7.66 8.17 24.53
CA ASP A 104 9.00 7.58 24.39
C ASP A 104 9.23 7.02 23.00
N ILE A 105 8.24 6.34 22.42
CA ILE A 105 8.31 5.86 21.04
C ILE A 105 8.41 7.06 20.08
N ALA A 106 7.70 8.16 20.34
CA ALA A 106 7.78 9.37 19.53
C ALA A 106 9.23 9.92 19.48
N ARG A 107 9.90 9.97 20.64
CA ARG A 107 11.30 10.41 20.73
C ARG A 107 12.27 9.49 20.01
N ALA A 108 12.04 8.18 20.05
CA ALA A 108 12.89 7.17 19.44
C ALA A 108 12.65 6.99 17.92
N THR A 109 11.53 7.52 17.40
CA THR A 109 11.11 7.28 16.01
C THR A 109 11.88 8.17 15.02
N ASN A 110 12.53 7.56 14.01
CA ASN A 110 13.23 8.27 12.95
C ASN A 110 12.29 8.80 11.84
N ASN A 111 11.14 8.16 11.63
CA ASN A 111 10.19 8.61 10.61
C ASN A 111 9.50 9.90 11.07
N ARG A 112 9.74 11.00 10.34
CA ARG A 112 9.20 12.31 10.68
C ARG A 112 7.67 12.35 10.77
N LEU A 113 6.95 11.69 9.84
CA LEU A 113 5.50 11.64 9.82
C LEU A 113 4.92 10.92 11.04
N LEU A 114 5.50 9.75 11.35
CA LEU A 114 5.08 8.96 12.52
C LEU A 114 5.41 9.72 13.81
N ARG A 115 6.59 10.31 13.91
CA ARG A 115 7.02 11.11 15.07
C ARG A 115 6.06 12.27 15.33
N GLU A 116 5.76 13.08 14.31
CA GLU A 116 4.82 14.20 14.41
C GLU A 116 3.43 13.72 14.86
N ALA A 117 2.93 12.64 14.27
CA ALA A 117 1.64 12.07 14.63
C ALA A 117 1.60 11.57 16.07
N LEU A 118 2.68 10.92 16.53
CA LEU A 118 2.77 10.42 17.91
C LEU A 118 2.85 11.57 18.93
N PHE A 119 3.53 12.68 18.61
CA PHE A 119 3.50 13.86 19.46
C PHE A 119 2.11 14.48 19.54
N ASP A 120 1.37 14.57 18.42
CA ASP A 120 -0.01 15.06 18.41
C ASP A 120 -0.91 14.15 19.26
N VAL A 121 -0.79 12.83 19.12
CA VAL A 121 -1.51 11.84 19.94
C VAL A 121 -1.14 11.98 21.42
N ASN A 122 0.15 12.13 21.74
CA ASN A 122 0.59 12.31 23.12
C ASN A 122 0.06 13.61 23.76
N ALA A 123 -0.01 14.69 22.99
CA ALA A 123 -0.62 15.94 23.44
C ALA A 123 -2.12 15.77 23.73
N GLU A 124 -2.83 14.99 22.92
CA GLU A 124 -4.23 14.69 23.14
C GLU A 124 -4.45 13.81 24.37
N LEU A 125 -3.60 12.82 24.60
CA LEU A 125 -3.63 11.92 25.76
C LEU A 125 -3.35 12.65 27.09
N LYS A 126 -2.83 13.89 27.06
CA LYS A 126 -2.67 14.74 28.26
C LYS A 126 -3.96 15.40 28.73
N ARG A 127 -5.01 15.42 27.91
CA ARG A 127 -6.31 16.01 28.28
C ARG A 127 -7.05 15.11 29.23
N GLU A 128 -7.70 15.67 30.24
CA GLU A 128 -8.52 14.92 31.17
C GLU A 128 -9.66 14.20 30.44
N GLY A 129 -9.85 12.91 30.73
CA GLY A 129 -10.87 12.07 30.10
C GLY A 129 -10.55 11.60 28.66
N ALA A 130 -9.34 11.85 28.15
CA ALA A 130 -8.97 11.43 26.81
C ALA A 130 -8.91 9.90 26.67
N HIS A 131 -9.67 9.35 25.74
CA HIS A 131 -9.58 7.93 25.37
C HIS A 131 -8.47 7.73 24.32
N ALA A 132 -7.63 6.69 24.53
CA ALA A 132 -6.49 6.42 23.62
C ALA A 132 -6.94 6.24 22.16
N ALA A 133 -7.99 5.48 21.91
CA ALA A 133 -8.49 5.26 20.55
C ALA A 133 -8.91 6.57 19.85
N ASP A 134 -9.51 7.50 20.56
CA ASP A 134 -9.96 8.78 20.00
C ASP A 134 -8.79 9.71 19.71
N ALA A 135 -7.73 9.67 20.54
CA ALA A 135 -6.50 10.40 20.27
C ALA A 135 -5.84 9.94 18.96
N PHE A 136 -5.77 8.64 18.70
CA PHE A 136 -5.25 8.09 17.44
C PHE A 136 -6.14 8.40 16.23
N ARG A 137 -7.48 8.42 16.38
CA ARG A 137 -8.43 8.78 15.30
C ARG A 137 -8.25 10.21 14.78
N LYS A 138 -7.66 11.12 15.55
CA LYS A 138 -7.37 12.48 15.08
C LYS A 138 -6.29 12.54 13.99
N ARG A 139 -5.55 11.45 13.79
CA ARG A 139 -4.51 11.34 12.77
C ARG A 139 -4.79 10.16 11.79
N PRO A 140 -5.90 10.24 11.02
CA PRO A 140 -6.30 9.17 10.09
C PRO A 140 -5.34 9.02 8.91
N ASP A 141 -4.47 10.00 8.68
CA ASP A 141 -3.37 9.95 7.71
C ASP A 141 -2.27 8.95 8.10
N VAL A 142 -2.11 8.68 9.39
CA VAL A 142 -1.08 7.81 9.95
C VAL A 142 -1.69 6.53 10.54
N PHE A 143 -2.76 6.65 11.32
CA PHE A 143 -3.40 5.53 12.00
C PHE A 143 -4.69 5.12 11.28
N PRO A 144 -4.72 3.94 10.62
CA PRO A 144 -5.93 3.42 9.98
C PRO A 144 -7.03 3.13 11.00
N ASP A 145 -8.29 3.13 10.54
CA ASP A 145 -9.45 2.79 11.38
C ASP A 145 -9.27 1.43 12.07
N ALA A 146 -8.70 0.43 11.36
CA ALA A 146 -8.37 -0.87 11.93
C ALA A 146 -7.54 -0.78 13.21
N PHE A 147 -6.49 0.05 13.23
CA PHE A 147 -5.67 0.26 14.41
C PHE A 147 -6.47 0.91 15.54
N CYS A 148 -7.26 1.94 15.23
CA CYS A 148 -8.08 2.63 16.22
C CYS A 148 -9.15 1.73 16.83
N HIS A 149 -9.74 0.82 16.04
CA HIS A 149 -10.69 -0.17 16.51
C HIS A 149 -10.03 -1.20 17.43
N ILE A 150 -8.88 -1.76 17.03
CA ILE A 150 -8.11 -2.68 17.90
C ILE A 150 -7.72 -1.98 19.21
N MET A 151 -7.23 -0.75 19.15
CA MET A 151 -6.93 0.05 20.34
C MET A 151 -8.16 0.23 21.23
N GLN A 152 -9.32 0.55 20.66
CA GLN A 152 -10.56 0.72 21.43
C GLN A 152 -10.99 -0.56 22.14
N VAL A 153 -10.91 -1.70 21.45
CA VAL A 153 -11.29 -3.01 22.01
C VAL A 153 -10.27 -3.46 23.06
N SER A 154 -8.97 -3.31 22.77
CA SER A 154 -7.91 -3.70 23.68
C SER A 154 -7.95 -2.93 25.02
N MET A 155 -8.33 -1.66 24.98
CA MET A 155 -8.52 -0.87 26.22
C MET A 155 -9.69 -1.35 27.07
N LYS A 156 -10.71 -1.96 26.47
CA LYS A 156 -11.85 -2.54 27.21
C LYS A 156 -11.49 -3.86 27.89
N SER A 157 -10.50 -4.59 27.40
CA SER A 157 -10.07 -5.86 27.99
C SER A 157 -9.22 -5.72 29.25
N GLY A 158 -8.72 -4.52 29.53
CA GLY A 158 -7.85 -4.24 30.67
C GLY A 158 -6.36 -4.48 30.40
N ASP A 159 -6.00 -5.34 29.45
CA ASP A 159 -4.62 -5.53 28.96
C ASP A 159 -4.57 -5.43 27.44
N PRO A 160 -4.10 -4.31 26.90
CA PRO A 160 -4.01 -4.10 25.47
C PRO A 160 -2.79 -4.77 24.80
N SER A 161 -1.87 -5.33 25.59
CA SER A 161 -0.57 -5.75 25.08
C SER A 161 -0.68 -6.87 24.04
N ASP A 162 -1.41 -7.94 24.32
CA ASP A 162 -1.48 -9.10 23.43
C ASP A 162 -2.18 -8.78 22.10
N MET A 163 -3.27 -8.01 22.15
CA MET A 163 -3.99 -7.60 20.93
C MET A 163 -3.16 -6.68 20.05
N LEU A 164 -2.44 -5.72 20.65
CA LEU A 164 -1.56 -4.82 19.92
C LEU A 164 -0.38 -5.56 19.28
N LYS A 165 0.18 -6.53 19.99
CA LYS A 165 1.24 -7.39 19.48
C LYS A 165 0.78 -8.18 18.26
N GLU A 166 -0.34 -8.89 18.38
CA GLU A 166 -0.87 -9.71 17.31
C GLU A 166 -1.28 -8.87 16.09
N TYR A 167 -1.86 -7.69 16.32
CA TYR A 167 -2.13 -6.74 15.25
C TYR A 167 -0.85 -6.26 14.57
N GLY A 168 0.17 -5.92 15.35
CA GLY A 168 1.48 -5.51 14.83
C GLY A 168 2.13 -6.61 13.97
N GLU A 169 2.14 -7.84 14.46
CA GLU A 169 2.64 -9.00 13.70
C GLU A 169 1.84 -9.22 12.40
N THR A 170 0.51 -9.06 12.45
CA THR A 170 -0.34 -9.17 11.25
C THR A 170 0.02 -8.09 10.22
N GLN A 171 0.30 -6.85 10.67
CA GLN A 171 0.77 -5.79 9.76
C GLN A 171 2.14 -6.11 9.16
N LEU A 172 3.08 -6.68 9.94
CA LEU A 172 4.40 -7.08 9.44
C LEU A 172 4.29 -8.20 8.40
N ARG A 173 3.52 -9.25 8.68
CA ARG A 173 3.26 -10.35 7.72
C ARG A 173 2.62 -9.83 6.43
N THR A 174 1.65 -8.93 6.56
CA THR A 174 1.01 -8.31 5.39
C THR A 174 2.01 -7.48 4.59
N ALA A 175 2.88 -6.71 5.25
CA ALA A 175 3.94 -5.94 4.59
C ALA A 175 4.95 -6.85 3.89
N GLU A 176 5.34 -7.96 4.52
CA GLU A 176 6.23 -8.97 3.96
C GLU A 176 5.63 -9.62 2.70
N ASN A 177 4.37 -10.05 2.75
CA ASN A 177 3.66 -10.62 1.61
C ASN A 177 3.61 -9.63 0.42
N ILE A 178 3.34 -8.35 0.68
CA ILE A 178 3.37 -7.30 -0.35
C ILE A 178 4.79 -7.09 -0.89
N SER A 179 5.81 -7.13 -0.04
CA SER A 179 7.22 -6.98 -0.44
C SER A 179 7.66 -8.16 -1.31
N ARG A 180 7.32 -9.39 -0.93
CA ARG A 180 7.59 -10.60 -1.72
C ARG A 180 6.93 -10.55 -3.09
N LEU A 181 5.65 -10.09 -3.16
CA LEU A 181 4.95 -9.91 -4.43
C LEU A 181 5.64 -8.88 -5.33
N LYS A 182 6.07 -7.75 -4.78
CA LYS A 182 6.83 -6.74 -5.53
C LYS A 182 8.18 -7.29 -6.01
N GLY A 183 8.90 -8.01 -5.16
CA GLY A 183 10.16 -8.67 -5.50
C GLY A 183 10.01 -9.67 -6.65
N ALA A 184 8.92 -10.44 -6.65
CA ALA A 184 8.58 -11.38 -7.70
C ALA A 184 8.40 -10.72 -9.08
N LEU A 185 7.90 -9.49 -9.11
CA LEU A 185 7.68 -8.73 -10.35
C LEU A 185 8.91 -7.93 -10.81
N TYR A 186 9.94 -7.81 -9.96
CA TYR A 186 11.13 -7.01 -10.28
C TYR A 186 11.94 -7.61 -11.44
N TYR A 187 12.23 -8.92 -11.38
CA TYR A 187 12.98 -9.62 -12.43
C TYR A 187 12.30 -9.53 -13.81
N PRO A 188 11.01 -9.87 -13.96
CA PRO A 188 10.29 -9.69 -15.23
C PRO A 188 10.33 -8.23 -15.74
N ALA A 189 10.20 -7.26 -14.84
CA ALA A 189 10.25 -5.85 -15.22
C ALA A 189 11.62 -5.45 -15.80
N VAL A 190 12.72 -5.94 -15.23
CA VAL A 190 14.09 -5.70 -15.72
C VAL A 190 14.29 -6.35 -17.08
N ILE A 191 13.87 -7.62 -17.27
CA ILE A 191 13.98 -8.31 -18.55
C ILE A 191 13.17 -7.61 -19.64
N MET A 192 11.92 -7.21 -19.34
CA MET A 192 11.07 -6.47 -20.27
C MET A 192 11.65 -5.10 -20.64
N ALA A 193 12.26 -4.40 -19.68
CA ALA A 193 12.94 -3.14 -19.94
C ALA A 193 14.14 -3.34 -20.87
N LEU A 194 14.97 -4.36 -20.63
CA LEU A 194 16.10 -4.69 -21.50
C LEU A 194 15.63 -5.10 -22.90
N ALA A 195 14.63 -5.96 -23.01
CA ALA A 195 14.02 -6.33 -24.29
C ALA A 195 13.48 -5.09 -25.04
N SER A 196 12.83 -4.17 -24.32
CA SER A 196 12.34 -2.91 -24.92
C SER A 196 13.48 -2.05 -25.47
N ILE A 197 14.63 -1.98 -24.79
CA ILE A 197 15.81 -1.27 -25.29
C ILE A 197 16.31 -1.93 -26.58
N VAL A 198 16.43 -3.25 -26.62
CA VAL A 198 16.85 -3.99 -27.80
C VAL A 198 15.89 -3.75 -28.96
N ILE A 199 14.58 -3.81 -28.72
CA ILE A 199 13.53 -3.53 -29.71
C ILE A 199 13.68 -2.09 -30.25
N CYS A 200 13.89 -1.11 -29.38
CA CYS A 200 14.11 0.28 -29.79
C CYS A 200 15.35 0.42 -30.70
N VAL A 201 16.47 -0.20 -30.32
CA VAL A 201 17.70 -0.16 -31.15
C VAL A 201 17.45 -0.80 -32.54
N LEU A 202 16.84 -1.97 -32.57
CA LEU A 202 16.49 -2.64 -33.81
C LEU A 202 15.57 -1.78 -34.69
N THR A 203 14.53 -1.20 -34.11
CA THR A 203 13.48 -0.46 -34.80
C THR A 203 13.96 0.91 -35.29
N PHE A 204 14.75 1.64 -34.48
CA PHE A 204 15.12 3.03 -34.79
C PHE A 204 16.49 3.15 -35.49
N PHE A 205 17.39 2.17 -35.36
CA PHE A 205 18.72 2.24 -35.96
C PHE A 205 18.93 1.20 -37.05
N ILE A 206 18.60 -0.06 -36.81
CA ILE A 206 18.94 -1.14 -37.74
C ILE A 206 17.96 -1.20 -38.90
N LEU A 207 16.64 -1.16 -38.65
CA LEU A 207 15.65 -1.22 -39.72
C LEU A 207 15.77 -0.08 -40.73
N PRO A 208 15.93 1.22 -40.35
CA PRO A 208 16.13 2.29 -41.34
C PRO A 208 17.43 2.15 -42.11
N ALA A 209 18.50 1.67 -41.48
CA ALA A 209 19.76 1.41 -42.19
C ALA A 209 19.62 0.33 -43.27
N MET A 210 18.78 -0.68 -43.02
CA MET A 210 18.50 -1.74 -44.02
C MET A 210 17.51 -1.30 -45.09
N GLU A 211 16.71 -0.26 -44.87
CA GLU A 211 15.71 0.23 -45.81
C GLU A 211 16.33 0.68 -47.14
N SER A 212 17.46 1.41 -47.10
CA SER A 212 18.21 1.83 -48.32
C SER A 212 18.74 0.63 -49.08
N MET A 213 19.16 -0.40 -48.41
CA MET A 213 19.61 -1.65 -49.02
C MET A 213 18.43 -2.40 -49.67
N TYR A 214 17.27 -2.45 -49.02
CA TYR A 214 16.07 -3.08 -49.56
C TYR A 214 15.53 -2.33 -50.79
N SER A 215 15.55 -1.00 -50.81
CA SER A 215 15.10 -0.21 -51.97
C SER A 215 15.97 -0.47 -53.20
N ALA A 216 17.30 -0.48 -53.04
CA ALA A 216 18.23 -0.79 -54.15
C ALA A 216 18.04 -2.23 -54.68
N LEU A 217 17.76 -3.18 -53.82
CA LEU A 217 17.49 -4.57 -54.23
C LEU A 217 16.14 -4.74 -54.92
N LEU A 218 15.10 -4.03 -54.47
CA LEU A 218 13.78 -4.03 -55.10
C LEU A 218 13.82 -3.44 -56.50
N GLU A 219 14.58 -2.36 -56.72
CA GLU A 219 14.82 -1.77 -58.05
C GLU A 219 15.53 -2.76 -59.02
N ALA A 220 16.47 -3.56 -58.46
CA ALA A 220 17.23 -4.53 -59.26
C ALA A 220 16.41 -5.81 -59.59
N THR A 221 15.49 -6.23 -58.74
CA THR A 221 14.77 -7.51 -58.86
C THR A 221 13.31 -7.36 -59.33
N GLY A 222 12.69 -6.18 -59.16
CA GLY A 222 11.25 -5.97 -59.39
C GLY A 222 10.34 -6.66 -58.39
N GLY A 223 10.91 -7.20 -57.31
CA GLY A 223 10.21 -7.98 -56.30
C GLY A 223 9.43 -7.11 -55.29
N GLN A 224 8.72 -7.75 -54.34
CA GLN A 224 8.03 -7.08 -53.26
C GLN A 224 8.61 -7.52 -51.92
N LEU A 225 8.67 -6.59 -50.97
CA LEU A 225 9.07 -6.93 -49.59
C LEU A 225 8.09 -7.92 -48.99
N PRO A 226 8.59 -8.91 -48.23
CA PRO A 226 7.76 -9.82 -47.47
C PRO A 226 6.82 -9.07 -46.52
N PHE A 227 5.63 -9.64 -46.26
CA PHE A 227 4.58 -9.00 -45.48
C PHE A 227 5.07 -8.57 -44.07
N LEU A 228 5.81 -9.44 -43.36
CA LEU A 228 6.36 -9.15 -42.05
C LEU A 228 7.31 -7.95 -42.03
N THR A 229 8.21 -7.88 -43.03
CA THR A 229 9.16 -6.76 -43.18
C THR A 229 8.42 -5.47 -43.46
N ARG A 230 7.43 -5.49 -44.37
CA ARG A 230 6.60 -4.32 -44.69
C ARG A 230 5.83 -3.81 -43.51
N MET A 231 5.23 -4.73 -42.72
CA MET A 231 4.52 -4.39 -41.48
C MET A 231 5.46 -3.75 -40.47
N LEU A 232 6.66 -4.29 -40.27
CA LEU A 232 7.64 -3.81 -39.30
C LEU A 232 8.20 -2.44 -39.69
N LEU A 233 8.57 -2.24 -40.95
CA LEU A 233 9.00 -0.94 -41.49
C LEU A 233 7.88 0.12 -41.39
N GLY A 234 6.65 -0.27 -41.75
CA GLY A 234 5.48 0.61 -41.61
C GLY A 234 5.25 1.04 -40.15
N PHE A 235 5.38 0.11 -39.21
CA PHE A 235 5.29 0.40 -37.79
C PHE A 235 6.42 1.30 -37.29
N SER A 236 7.67 1.04 -37.71
CA SER A 236 8.82 1.90 -37.40
C SER A 236 8.62 3.33 -37.90
N ARG A 237 8.25 3.49 -39.19
CA ARG A 237 7.96 4.80 -39.78
C ARG A 237 6.80 5.51 -39.10
N PHE A 238 5.74 4.76 -38.72
CA PHE A 238 4.61 5.31 -37.99
C PHE A 238 5.05 5.86 -36.63
N LEU A 239 5.86 5.12 -35.84
CA LEU A 239 6.34 5.55 -34.55
C LEU A 239 7.16 6.85 -34.56
N VAL A 240 7.95 7.05 -35.65
CA VAL A 240 8.77 8.26 -35.84
C VAL A 240 7.95 9.41 -36.45
N SER A 241 6.83 9.11 -37.10
CA SER A 241 5.97 10.12 -37.71
C SER A 241 5.23 10.98 -36.70
N LEU A 242 4.86 12.20 -37.09
CA LEU A 242 4.10 13.11 -36.24
C LEU A 242 2.82 12.48 -35.68
N PRO A 243 1.97 11.79 -36.47
CA PRO A 243 0.81 11.07 -35.94
C PRO A 243 1.17 9.93 -35.00
N GLY A 244 2.31 9.26 -35.18
CA GLY A 244 2.80 8.22 -34.27
C GLY A 244 3.21 8.79 -32.91
N ILE A 245 3.94 9.89 -32.87
CA ILE A 245 4.33 10.59 -31.65
C ILE A 245 3.08 11.08 -30.91
N VAL A 246 2.12 11.67 -31.59
CA VAL A 246 0.86 12.13 -31.04
C VAL A 246 0.05 10.95 -30.47
N SER A 247 -0.02 9.82 -31.19
CA SER A 247 -0.73 8.63 -30.72
C SER A 247 -0.08 8.01 -29.48
N LEU A 248 1.26 8.00 -29.41
CA LEU A 248 2.01 7.53 -28.23
C LEU A 248 1.79 8.46 -27.03
N ALA A 249 1.78 9.77 -27.24
CA ALA A 249 1.49 10.75 -26.20
C ALA A 249 0.05 10.61 -25.68
N LEU A 250 -0.93 10.45 -26.58
CA LEU A 250 -2.32 10.19 -26.26
C LEU A 250 -2.49 8.87 -25.48
N PHE A 251 -1.85 7.79 -25.92
CA PHE A 251 -1.88 6.48 -25.25
C PHE A 251 -1.29 6.57 -23.84
N THR A 252 -0.14 7.24 -23.70
CA THR A 252 0.49 7.47 -22.41
C THR A 252 -0.40 8.33 -21.50
N GLY A 253 -0.99 9.40 -22.03
CA GLY A 253 -1.95 10.25 -21.31
C GLY A 253 -3.19 9.47 -20.87
N LEU A 254 -3.76 8.66 -21.74
CA LEU A 254 -4.90 7.78 -21.45
C LEU A 254 -4.55 6.74 -20.39
N MET A 255 -3.37 6.15 -20.47
CA MET A 255 -2.88 5.18 -19.49
C MET A 255 -2.70 5.82 -18.10
N ILE A 256 -2.11 7.02 -18.04
CA ILE A 256 -2.00 7.79 -16.80
C ILE A 256 -3.39 8.13 -16.24
N TYR A 257 -4.31 8.55 -17.11
CA TYR A 257 -5.70 8.81 -16.71
C TYR A 257 -6.39 7.56 -16.20
N ALA A 258 -6.29 6.44 -16.91
CA ALA A 258 -6.84 5.15 -16.50
C ALA A 258 -6.29 4.70 -15.14
N VAL A 259 -4.97 4.80 -14.91
CA VAL A 259 -4.35 4.48 -13.61
C VAL A 259 -4.84 5.40 -12.49
N LYS A 260 -5.04 6.70 -12.78
CA LYS A 260 -5.60 7.64 -11.80
C LYS A 260 -7.06 7.32 -11.50
N TRP A 261 -7.86 7.02 -12.53
CA TRP A 261 -9.25 6.63 -12.40
C TRP A 261 -9.42 5.33 -11.63
N LEU A 262 -8.60 4.31 -11.93
CA LEU A 262 -8.58 3.03 -11.21
C LEU A 262 -8.18 3.18 -9.72
N LYS A 263 -7.41 4.22 -9.38
CA LYS A 263 -7.07 4.57 -7.99
C LYS A 263 -8.13 5.44 -7.31
N GLY A 264 -9.10 5.93 -8.04
CA GLY A 264 -10.26 6.67 -7.51
C GLY A 264 -11.24 5.75 -6.77
N PRO A 265 -12.22 6.31 -6.04
CA PRO A 265 -13.17 5.51 -5.24
C PRO A 265 -13.94 4.50 -6.11
N THR A 266 -14.48 4.92 -7.22
CA THR A 266 -15.26 4.05 -8.15
C THR A 266 -14.40 2.99 -8.83
N GLY A 267 -13.20 3.36 -9.30
CA GLY A 267 -12.28 2.43 -9.96
C GLY A 267 -11.72 1.39 -9.01
N SER A 268 -11.36 1.80 -7.79
CA SER A 268 -10.84 0.88 -6.76
C SER A 268 -11.89 -0.15 -6.34
N GLU A 269 -13.17 0.23 -6.28
CA GLU A 269 -14.26 -0.68 -5.99
C GLU A 269 -14.48 -1.70 -7.12
N LEU A 270 -14.48 -1.25 -8.39
CA LEU A 270 -14.58 -2.11 -9.57
C LEU A 270 -13.44 -3.14 -9.63
N ILE A 271 -12.20 -2.69 -9.36
CA ILE A 271 -11.05 -3.59 -9.29
C ILE A 271 -11.23 -4.58 -8.15
N ALA A 272 -11.61 -4.12 -6.95
CA ALA A 272 -11.80 -4.99 -5.79
C ALA A 272 -12.83 -6.09 -6.07
N ARG A 273 -13.92 -5.78 -6.79
CA ARG A 273 -14.95 -6.76 -7.16
C ARG A 273 -14.50 -7.72 -8.28
N LYS A 274 -13.85 -7.21 -9.33
CA LYS A 274 -13.45 -8.05 -10.48
C LYS A 274 -12.18 -8.85 -10.24
N SER A 275 -11.21 -8.31 -9.51
CA SER A 275 -9.90 -8.95 -9.31
C SER A 275 -9.99 -10.29 -8.57
N LEU A 276 -10.98 -10.48 -7.70
CA LEU A 276 -11.20 -11.74 -7.00
C LEU A 276 -11.65 -12.89 -7.93
N HIS A 277 -12.14 -12.58 -9.14
CA HIS A 277 -12.59 -13.57 -10.12
C HIS A 277 -11.54 -13.90 -11.19
N TRP A 278 -10.37 -13.27 -11.18
CA TRP A 278 -9.32 -13.57 -12.15
C TRP A 278 -8.73 -14.95 -11.89
N PRO A 279 -8.48 -15.75 -12.94
CA PRO A 279 -8.16 -17.19 -12.78
C PRO A 279 -6.86 -17.44 -11.98
N ILE A 280 -5.83 -16.63 -12.13
CA ILE A 280 -4.53 -16.82 -11.47
C ILE A 280 -4.40 -15.89 -10.25
N VAL A 281 -4.63 -14.60 -10.44
CA VAL A 281 -4.44 -13.57 -9.41
C VAL A 281 -5.58 -13.58 -8.40
N GLY A 282 -6.78 -13.99 -8.80
CA GLY A 282 -7.96 -13.96 -7.93
C GLY A 282 -7.85 -14.88 -6.72
N LYS A 283 -7.24 -16.07 -6.87
CA LYS A 283 -6.99 -16.98 -5.75
C LYS A 283 -6.05 -16.34 -4.74
N LEU A 284 -4.91 -15.81 -5.20
CA LEU A 284 -3.95 -15.11 -4.36
C LEU A 284 -4.60 -13.94 -3.59
N LEU A 285 -5.41 -13.13 -4.28
CA LEU A 285 -6.08 -11.98 -3.65
C LEU A 285 -7.14 -12.41 -2.64
N ARG A 286 -7.90 -13.49 -2.92
CA ARG A 286 -8.83 -14.06 -1.94
C ARG A 286 -8.10 -14.52 -0.69
N ASP A 287 -7.08 -15.36 -0.84
CA ASP A 287 -6.30 -15.90 0.28
C ASP A 287 -5.66 -14.76 1.09
N PHE A 288 -5.14 -13.72 0.44
CA PHE A 288 -4.56 -12.54 1.08
C PHE A 288 -5.59 -11.75 1.92
N HIS A 289 -6.76 -11.46 1.34
CA HIS A 289 -7.82 -10.74 2.06
C HIS A 289 -8.47 -11.62 3.14
N ALA A 290 -8.62 -12.92 2.88
CA ALA A 290 -9.10 -13.87 3.87
C ALA A 290 -8.14 -13.95 5.06
N ALA A 291 -6.84 -14.13 4.82
CA ALA A 291 -5.82 -14.18 5.88
C ALA A 291 -5.90 -12.95 6.78
N TYR A 292 -5.89 -11.76 6.19
CA TYR A 292 -5.98 -10.51 6.94
C TYR A 292 -7.27 -10.40 7.75
N THR A 293 -8.42 -10.74 7.15
CA THR A 293 -9.73 -10.65 7.80
C THR A 293 -9.88 -11.68 8.92
N VAL A 294 -9.42 -12.91 8.71
CA VAL A 294 -9.46 -13.97 9.73
C VAL A 294 -8.53 -13.66 10.90
N HIS A 295 -7.34 -13.08 10.66
CA HIS A 295 -6.49 -12.57 11.74
C HIS A 295 -7.20 -11.52 12.58
N LEU A 296 -7.88 -10.55 11.95
CA LEU A 296 -8.65 -9.55 12.69
C LEU A 296 -9.77 -10.18 13.51
N ILE A 297 -10.51 -11.14 12.94
CA ILE A 297 -11.57 -11.84 13.67
C ILE A 297 -10.97 -12.61 14.85
N ALA A 298 -9.86 -13.32 14.68
CA ALA A 298 -9.20 -14.07 15.74
C ALA A 298 -8.78 -13.16 16.89
N ILE A 299 -8.12 -12.03 16.58
CA ILE A 299 -7.70 -11.04 17.58
C ILE A 299 -8.90 -10.49 18.35
N LEU A 300 -9.97 -10.14 17.66
CA LEU A 300 -11.16 -9.55 18.28
C LEU A 300 -11.98 -10.58 19.06
N ALA A 301 -12.05 -11.83 18.58
CA ALA A 301 -12.82 -12.90 19.21
C ALA A 301 -12.27 -13.32 20.58
N SER A 302 -11.01 -12.98 20.89
CA SER A 302 -10.42 -13.23 22.22
C SER A 302 -11.03 -12.35 23.31
N VAL A 303 -11.67 -11.22 22.96
CA VAL A 303 -12.10 -10.20 23.92
C VAL A 303 -13.57 -9.81 23.79
N VAL A 304 -14.11 -9.77 22.57
CA VAL A 304 -15.49 -9.26 22.36
C VAL A 304 -16.41 -10.31 21.77
N LYS A 305 -17.71 -10.11 22.00
CA LYS A 305 -18.77 -11.03 21.55
C LYS A 305 -18.90 -11.03 20.01
N PRO A 306 -19.47 -12.10 19.41
CA PRO A 306 -19.58 -12.24 17.94
C PRO A 306 -20.14 -11.05 17.20
N ASN A 307 -21.20 -10.44 17.67
CA ASN A 307 -21.79 -9.27 17.01
C ASN A 307 -20.86 -8.05 17.00
N GLU A 308 -20.02 -7.90 18.02
CA GLU A 308 -19.06 -6.79 18.09
C GLU A 308 -17.83 -7.07 17.23
N PHE A 309 -17.23 -8.27 17.33
CA PHE A 309 -16.06 -8.56 16.52
C PHE A 309 -16.37 -8.56 15.02
N LEU A 310 -17.55 -9.01 14.59
CA LEU A 310 -17.96 -8.94 13.19
C LEU A 310 -18.09 -7.49 12.70
N LYS A 311 -18.65 -6.60 13.53
CA LYS A 311 -18.74 -5.17 13.24
C LYS A 311 -17.35 -4.54 13.06
N GLU A 312 -16.46 -4.77 14.03
CA GLU A 312 -15.14 -4.17 14.03
C GLU A 312 -14.24 -4.76 12.93
N ALA A 313 -14.32 -6.07 12.66
CA ALA A 313 -13.64 -6.71 11.55
C ALA A 313 -14.12 -6.22 10.19
N ALA A 314 -15.43 -5.97 10.05
CA ALA A 314 -15.99 -5.38 8.83
C ALA A 314 -15.42 -3.98 8.58
N ALA A 315 -15.44 -3.11 9.61
CA ALA A 315 -14.90 -1.76 9.52
C ALA A 315 -13.39 -1.73 9.21
N ALA A 316 -12.64 -2.69 9.76
CA ALA A 316 -11.19 -2.82 9.58
C ALA A 316 -10.77 -3.55 8.30
N SER A 317 -11.70 -4.16 7.56
CA SER A 317 -11.41 -4.94 6.34
C SER A 317 -10.81 -4.10 5.23
N LEU A 318 -9.79 -4.66 4.55
CA LEU A 318 -9.06 -3.99 3.47
C LEU A 318 -9.84 -3.96 2.15
N ASN A 319 -10.75 -4.91 1.96
CA ASN A 319 -11.53 -5.06 0.73
C ASN A 319 -13.00 -4.83 1.00
N ILE A 320 -13.65 -4.07 0.12
CA ILE A 320 -15.07 -3.71 0.25
C ILE A 320 -15.99 -4.92 0.26
N ILE A 321 -15.66 -5.99 -0.51
CA ILE A 321 -16.45 -7.22 -0.55
C ILE A 321 -16.43 -7.91 0.81
N TYR A 322 -15.26 -8.04 1.43
CA TYR A 322 -15.15 -8.62 2.77
C TYR A 322 -15.91 -7.80 3.80
N ARG A 323 -15.87 -6.47 3.71
CA ARG A 323 -16.66 -5.57 4.56
C ARG A 323 -18.16 -5.82 4.41
N GLU A 324 -18.69 -5.76 3.18
CA GLU A 324 -20.10 -5.98 2.87
C GLU A 324 -20.57 -7.36 3.34
N LYS A 325 -19.76 -8.41 3.12
CA LYS A 325 -20.14 -9.77 3.52
C LYS A 325 -20.08 -9.99 5.02
N LEU A 326 -19.11 -9.41 5.72
CA LEU A 326 -19.06 -9.46 7.18
C LEU A 326 -20.26 -8.73 7.81
N GLU A 327 -20.69 -7.60 7.24
CA GLU A 327 -21.90 -6.91 7.67
C GLU A 327 -23.16 -7.75 7.44
N ALA A 328 -23.26 -8.43 6.29
CA ALA A 328 -24.37 -9.35 5.99
C ALA A 328 -24.37 -10.56 6.94
N ILE A 329 -23.20 -11.14 7.24
CA ILE A 329 -23.04 -12.22 8.22
C ILE A 329 -23.48 -11.76 9.60
N ARG A 330 -23.04 -10.57 10.02
CA ARG A 330 -23.46 -9.98 11.29
C ARG A 330 -24.96 -9.79 11.39
N GLU A 331 -25.57 -9.30 10.33
CA GLU A 331 -27.02 -9.08 10.30
C GLU A 331 -27.80 -10.41 10.37
N SER A 332 -27.35 -11.44 9.65
CA SER A 332 -27.91 -12.79 9.70
C SER A 332 -27.77 -13.41 11.09
N PHE A 333 -26.59 -13.26 11.73
CA PHE A 333 -26.33 -13.71 13.10
C PHE A 333 -27.26 -13.00 14.10
N ARG A 334 -27.44 -11.68 13.97
CA ARG A 334 -28.23 -10.85 14.89
C ARG A 334 -29.73 -11.16 14.79
N LYS A 335 -30.27 -11.32 13.57
CA LYS A 335 -31.71 -11.50 13.32
C LYS A 335 -32.17 -12.94 13.48
N GLY A 336 -31.32 -13.89 13.11
CA GLY A 336 -31.71 -15.29 12.99
C GLY A 336 -31.44 -16.17 14.21
N GLY A 337 -30.74 -15.66 15.23
CA GLY A 337 -30.26 -16.52 16.33
C GLY A 337 -29.41 -17.70 15.86
N LEU A 338 -28.81 -17.55 14.67
CA LEU A 338 -27.97 -18.58 14.03
C LEU A 338 -26.63 -18.66 14.75
N ASP A 339 -26.03 -19.84 14.73
CA ASP A 339 -24.63 -20.03 15.10
C ASP A 339 -23.71 -19.35 14.06
N LEU A 340 -22.48 -19.03 14.45
CA LEU A 340 -21.51 -18.38 13.55
C LEU A 340 -21.22 -19.21 12.32
N THR A 341 -21.10 -20.50 12.48
CA THR A 341 -20.82 -21.47 11.40
C THR A 341 -21.90 -21.39 10.33
N THR A 342 -23.18 -21.37 10.72
CA THR A 342 -24.32 -21.22 9.79
C THR A 342 -24.37 -19.84 9.16
N ALA A 343 -24.09 -18.78 9.90
CA ALA A 343 -24.09 -17.41 9.38
C ALA A 343 -22.99 -17.18 8.33
N PHE A 344 -21.83 -17.83 8.46
CA PHE A 344 -20.73 -17.75 7.49
C PHE A 344 -20.92 -18.67 6.27
N ALA A 345 -21.74 -19.73 6.36
CA ALA A 345 -21.86 -20.77 5.32
C ALA A 345 -22.11 -20.22 3.90
N PRO A 346 -22.99 -19.23 3.66
CA PRO A 346 -23.22 -18.69 2.31
C PRO A 346 -22.01 -17.98 1.71
N TYR A 347 -21.04 -17.58 2.53
CA TYR A 347 -19.88 -16.78 2.16
C TYR A 347 -18.55 -17.52 2.38
N ALA A 348 -18.59 -18.81 2.71
CA ALA A 348 -17.39 -19.62 3.02
C ALA A 348 -16.37 -19.63 1.88
N PHE A 349 -16.82 -19.54 0.63
CA PHE A 349 -15.96 -19.49 -0.56
C PHE A 349 -14.95 -18.34 -0.58
N LEU A 350 -15.22 -17.26 0.18
CA LEU A 350 -14.29 -16.12 0.32
C LEU A 350 -13.13 -16.43 1.26
N PHE A 351 -13.33 -17.34 2.20
CA PHE A 351 -12.37 -17.65 3.25
C PHE A 351 -11.59 -18.94 3.01
N GLY A 352 -12.04 -19.77 2.02
CA GLY A 352 -11.44 -21.06 1.68
C GLY A 352 -12.09 -22.25 2.41
N ASP A 353 -11.82 -23.47 1.87
CA ASP A 353 -12.57 -24.69 2.20
C ASP A 353 -12.44 -25.13 3.67
N GLU A 354 -11.29 -24.89 4.30
CA GLU A 354 -11.02 -25.30 5.69
C GLU A 354 -11.49 -24.26 6.72
N PHE A 355 -12.01 -23.11 6.27
CA PHE A 355 -12.52 -22.07 7.16
C PHE A 355 -13.71 -22.56 8.00
N GLN A 356 -14.69 -23.22 7.36
CA GLN A 356 -15.89 -23.72 8.04
C GLN A 356 -15.57 -24.73 9.14
N PRO A 357 -14.74 -25.77 8.90
CA PRO A 357 -14.30 -26.68 9.96
C PRO A 357 -13.58 -25.98 11.11
N ALA A 358 -12.70 -25.01 10.82
CA ALA A 358 -11.98 -24.25 11.84
C ALA A 358 -12.93 -23.40 12.68
N LEU A 359 -13.90 -22.74 12.03
CA LEU A 359 -14.92 -21.92 12.68
C LEU A 359 -15.82 -22.79 13.59
N ALA A 360 -16.33 -23.92 13.05
CA ALA A 360 -17.19 -24.85 13.79
C ALA A 360 -16.48 -25.45 15.02
N THR A 361 -15.19 -25.79 14.88
CA THR A 361 -14.39 -26.29 15.98
C THR A 361 -14.18 -25.19 17.05
N GLY A 362 -13.85 -23.97 16.60
CA GLY A 362 -13.68 -22.83 17.50
C GLY A 362 -14.95 -22.48 18.27
N GLU A 363 -16.10 -22.51 17.59
CA GLU A 363 -17.41 -22.23 18.19
C GLU A 363 -17.80 -23.29 19.21
N LYS A 364 -17.65 -24.59 18.90
CA LYS A 364 -17.96 -25.72 19.81
C LYS A 364 -17.04 -25.75 21.02
N THR A 365 -15.78 -25.38 20.89
CA THR A 365 -14.79 -25.44 21.97
C THR A 365 -14.68 -24.14 22.75
N GLY A 366 -15.35 -23.06 22.30
CA GLY A 366 -15.22 -21.73 22.88
C GLY A 366 -13.84 -21.05 22.63
N ARG A 367 -13.04 -21.59 21.67
CA ARG A 367 -11.68 -21.11 21.36
C ARG A 367 -11.58 -20.61 19.91
N LEU A 368 -12.45 -19.68 19.57
CA LEU A 368 -12.47 -19.07 18.23
C LEU A 368 -11.15 -18.36 17.89
N ASP A 369 -10.59 -17.65 18.86
CA ASP A 369 -9.30 -16.96 18.77
C ASP A 369 -8.18 -17.88 18.30
N THR A 370 -8.01 -18.99 18.99
CA THR A 370 -6.95 -19.98 18.73
C THR A 370 -7.16 -20.68 17.38
N GLN A 371 -8.38 -21.16 17.11
CA GLN A 371 -8.69 -21.91 15.88
C GLN A 371 -8.59 -21.02 14.65
N LEU A 372 -9.17 -19.84 14.68
CA LEU A 372 -9.10 -18.89 13.58
C LEU A 372 -7.70 -18.29 13.42
N GLY A 373 -6.96 -18.06 14.51
CA GLY A 373 -5.57 -17.64 14.46
C GLY A 373 -4.66 -18.67 13.77
N ASN A 374 -4.84 -19.96 14.07
CA ASN A 374 -4.11 -21.04 13.38
C ASN A 374 -4.48 -21.13 11.90
N TYR A 375 -5.76 -20.98 11.59
CA TYR A 375 -6.23 -21.00 10.21
C TYR A 375 -5.70 -19.77 9.44
N ALA A 376 -5.66 -18.59 10.02
CA ALA A 376 -5.09 -17.40 9.41
C ALA A 376 -3.59 -17.58 9.07
N LYS A 377 -2.82 -18.23 9.96
CA LYS A 377 -1.41 -18.59 9.69
C LYS A 377 -1.28 -19.58 8.52
N LEU A 378 -2.24 -20.51 8.37
CA LEU A 378 -2.29 -21.41 7.20
C LEU A 378 -2.54 -20.61 5.93
N LEU A 379 -3.49 -19.68 5.93
CA LEU A 379 -3.75 -18.78 4.80
C LEU A 379 -2.52 -17.94 4.43
N ASP A 380 -1.77 -17.42 5.41
CA ASP A 380 -0.51 -16.71 5.15
C ASP A 380 0.49 -17.58 4.40
N ARG A 381 0.63 -18.86 4.77
CA ARG A 381 1.50 -19.81 4.05
C ARG A 381 1.01 -20.01 2.62
N ARG A 382 -0.29 -20.18 2.40
CA ARG A 382 -0.88 -20.30 1.05
C ARG A 382 -0.62 -19.06 0.19
N VAL A 383 -0.72 -17.87 0.78
CA VAL A 383 -0.36 -16.63 0.09
C VAL A 383 1.11 -16.65 -0.35
N GLN A 384 2.03 -17.04 0.55
CA GLN A 384 3.46 -17.12 0.22
C GLN A 384 3.75 -18.16 -0.87
N GLU A 385 3.12 -19.33 -0.80
CA GLU A 385 3.22 -20.39 -1.82
C GLU A 385 2.68 -19.91 -3.17
N SER A 386 1.53 -19.23 -3.17
CA SER A 386 0.94 -18.67 -4.39
C SER A 386 1.85 -17.61 -5.02
N ILE A 387 2.45 -16.72 -4.22
CA ILE A 387 3.43 -15.74 -4.70
C ILE A 387 4.66 -16.45 -5.31
N SER A 388 5.19 -17.46 -4.63
CA SER A 388 6.34 -18.25 -5.12
C SER A 388 6.03 -18.95 -6.44
N THR A 389 4.86 -19.57 -6.54
CA THR A 389 4.41 -20.26 -7.77
C THR A 389 4.24 -19.28 -8.91
N MET A 390 3.61 -18.12 -8.67
CA MET A 390 3.49 -17.05 -9.67
C MET A 390 4.87 -16.59 -10.16
N SER A 391 5.83 -16.38 -9.24
CA SER A 391 7.18 -15.97 -9.61
C SER A 391 7.84 -16.96 -10.57
N LYS A 392 7.75 -18.27 -10.27
CA LYS A 392 8.30 -19.33 -11.08
C LYS A 392 7.64 -19.47 -12.47
N LEU A 393 6.36 -19.10 -12.59
CA LEU A 393 5.65 -19.13 -13.88
C LEU A 393 5.92 -17.87 -14.73
N VAL A 394 6.06 -16.72 -14.08
CA VAL A 394 6.29 -15.46 -14.80
C VAL A 394 7.65 -15.41 -15.47
N GLU A 395 8.68 -16.05 -14.88
CA GLU A 395 10.03 -16.08 -15.44
C GLU A 395 10.10 -16.73 -16.84
N PRO A 396 9.69 -18.03 -17.04
CA PRO A 396 9.70 -18.62 -18.36
C PRO A 396 8.80 -17.89 -19.35
N LEU A 397 7.64 -17.43 -18.91
CA LEU A 397 6.71 -16.67 -19.77
C LEU A 397 7.36 -15.38 -20.29
N THR A 398 8.07 -14.66 -19.42
CA THR A 398 8.78 -13.42 -19.79
C THR A 398 9.87 -13.70 -20.84
N LEU A 399 10.65 -14.77 -20.65
CA LEU A 399 11.69 -15.18 -21.59
C LEU A 399 11.10 -15.59 -22.95
N VAL A 400 10.02 -16.36 -22.95
CA VAL A 400 9.33 -16.78 -24.19
C VAL A 400 8.78 -15.56 -24.94
N VAL A 401 8.10 -14.64 -24.23
CA VAL A 401 7.55 -13.42 -24.86
C VAL A 401 8.67 -12.54 -25.41
N ALA A 402 9.71 -12.27 -24.63
CA ALA A 402 10.84 -11.46 -25.10
C ALA A 402 11.56 -12.12 -26.28
N GLY A 403 11.84 -13.42 -26.22
CA GLY A 403 12.47 -14.19 -27.31
C GLY A 403 11.64 -14.22 -28.57
N LEU A 404 10.32 -14.39 -28.47
CA LEU A 404 9.40 -14.38 -29.60
C LEU A 404 9.37 -13.02 -30.30
N VAL A 405 9.29 -11.92 -29.53
CA VAL A 405 9.27 -10.57 -30.09
C VAL A 405 10.59 -10.24 -30.76
N ILE A 406 11.72 -10.48 -30.10
CA ILE A 406 13.06 -10.23 -30.67
C ILE A 406 13.27 -11.13 -31.90
N GLY A 407 12.94 -12.41 -31.81
CA GLY A 407 13.06 -13.35 -32.92
C GLY A 407 12.23 -12.95 -34.14
N MET A 408 10.99 -12.48 -33.91
CA MET A 408 10.13 -11.97 -34.97
C MET A 408 10.75 -10.76 -35.68
N ILE A 409 11.35 -9.83 -34.95
CA ILE A 409 12.01 -8.64 -35.50
C ILE A 409 13.24 -9.07 -36.34
N VAL A 410 14.05 -9.98 -35.79
CA VAL A 410 15.23 -10.50 -36.51
C VAL A 410 14.83 -11.21 -37.79
N VAL A 411 13.86 -12.12 -37.74
CA VAL A 411 13.34 -12.82 -38.94
C VAL A 411 12.80 -11.80 -39.95
N ALA A 412 12.02 -10.83 -39.54
CA ALA A 412 11.45 -9.82 -40.43
C ALA A 412 12.54 -8.92 -41.09
N ALA A 413 13.66 -8.69 -40.36
CA ALA A 413 14.79 -7.95 -40.92
C ALA A 413 15.60 -8.76 -41.95
N TYR A 414 15.82 -10.07 -41.72
CA TYR A 414 16.64 -10.88 -42.61
C TYR A 414 15.86 -11.58 -43.72
N LEU A 415 14.56 -11.75 -43.61
CA LEU A 415 13.71 -12.45 -44.59
C LEU A 415 13.85 -11.88 -46.03
N PRO A 416 13.93 -10.55 -46.25
CA PRO A 416 14.14 -10.01 -47.62
C PRO A 416 15.45 -10.46 -48.25
N LEU A 417 16.52 -10.62 -47.48
CA LEU A 417 17.81 -11.08 -47.99
C LEU A 417 17.73 -12.52 -48.50
N PHE A 418 17.04 -13.38 -47.82
CA PHE A 418 16.86 -14.78 -48.24
C PHE A 418 15.96 -14.90 -49.47
N THR A 419 14.88 -14.13 -49.56
CA THR A 419 14.00 -14.13 -50.74
C THR A 419 14.71 -13.64 -51.99
N LEU A 420 15.54 -12.61 -51.85
CA LEU A 420 16.29 -12.04 -52.96
C LEU A 420 17.40 -12.96 -53.49
N VAL A 421 18.12 -13.64 -52.58
CA VAL A 421 19.10 -14.65 -52.97
C VAL A 421 18.43 -15.80 -53.73
N GLY A 422 17.23 -16.21 -53.30
CA GLY A 422 16.43 -17.22 -53.97
C GLY A 422 15.97 -16.81 -55.40
N GLU A 423 15.55 -15.55 -55.57
CA GLU A 423 15.14 -15.02 -56.89
C GLU A 423 16.33 -14.88 -57.86
N LEU A 424 17.50 -14.45 -57.35
CA LEU A 424 18.73 -14.37 -58.15
C LEU A 424 19.22 -15.76 -58.59
N ALA A 425 19.09 -16.75 -57.72
CA ALA A 425 19.44 -18.14 -58.05
C ALA A 425 18.50 -18.76 -59.10
N ASN A 426 17.25 -18.34 -59.16
CA ASN A 426 16.23 -18.88 -60.05
C ASN A 426 16.20 -18.19 -61.42
N LYS A 427 16.92 -17.05 -61.60
CA LYS A 427 17.09 -16.32 -62.85
C LYS A 427 18.32 -16.78 -63.68
N LYS A 428 19.09 -17.76 -63.18
CA LYS A 428 20.12 -18.45 -63.94
C LYS A 428 19.55 -19.75 -64.53
#